data_ba8aebc8df9bfc011043d3c9db690193
#
_entry.id   ba8aebc8df9bfc011043d3c9db690193
#
_cell.length_a   1.000
_cell.length_b   1.000
_cell.length_c   1.000
_cell.angle_alpha   90.00
_cell.angle_beta   90.00
_cell.angle_gamma   90.00
#
_symmetry.space_group_name_H-M   'P 1'
#
loop_
_entity.id
_entity.type
_entity.pdbx_description
1 polymer ?
#
loop_
_entity_poly.entity_id
_entity_poly.type
_entity_poly.pdbx_seq_one_letter_code
_entity_poly.pdbx_strand_id
1 'polypeptide(L)'
;CDELTKITKKFDGNIVASIESRGFIFAGTIARDLGLPFVLARKPGKLPNETYKKSFDLEYGSTSIEIQKNTQIKPNDKIVIVDDLVATGGTAIACAELLSENFNVKNSNILILSIINLEDLGGRKLIQEKGFLIETLVDY
;
A
#
# COMPACT_ATOMS: atom_id res chain seq x y z
N CYS A 1 11.95 -4.13 11.29
CA CYS A 1 11.63 -4.75 9.98
C CYS A 1 11.36 -6.25 10.05
N ASP A 2 11.93 -6.97 11.03
CA ASP A 2 11.73 -8.43 11.10
C ASP A 2 10.27 -8.82 11.26
N GLU A 3 9.49 -8.09 12.06
CA GLU A 3 8.07 -8.36 12.22
C GLU A 3 7.28 -8.10 10.94
N LEU A 4 7.63 -7.02 10.21
CA LEU A 4 6.99 -6.71 8.94
C LEU A 4 7.28 -7.80 7.90
N THR A 5 8.51 -8.28 7.86
CA THR A 5 8.93 -9.37 6.98
C THR A 5 8.17 -10.66 7.30
N LYS A 6 8.02 -11.00 8.57
CA LYS A 6 7.25 -12.17 9.01
C LYS A 6 5.79 -12.10 8.59
N ILE A 7 5.15 -10.96 8.77
CA ILE A 7 3.75 -10.76 8.39
C ILE A 7 3.60 -10.90 6.87
N THR A 8 4.50 -10.31 6.10
CA THR A 8 4.48 -10.41 4.63
C THR A 8 4.61 -11.86 4.18
N LYS A 9 5.51 -12.61 4.81
CA LYS A 9 5.72 -14.02 4.49
C LYS A 9 4.49 -14.87 4.86
N LYS A 10 3.87 -14.61 6.00
CA LYS A 10 2.68 -15.31 6.46
C LYS A 10 1.49 -15.08 5.51
N PHE A 11 1.38 -13.87 4.97
CA PHE A 11 0.36 -13.53 3.99
C PHE A 11 0.62 -14.16 2.61
N ASP A 12 1.82 -14.67 2.38
CA ASP A 12 2.30 -15.10 1.06
C ASP A 12 2.34 -13.96 0.04
N GLY A 13 2.68 -12.76 0.50
CA GLY A 13 2.86 -11.62 -0.38
C GLY A 13 3.97 -11.87 -1.39
N ASN A 14 3.71 -11.62 -2.66
CA ASN A 14 4.70 -11.78 -3.71
C ASN A 14 5.07 -10.46 -4.41
N ILE A 15 4.45 -9.37 -4.01
CA ILE A 15 4.79 -8.02 -4.45
C ILE A 15 4.72 -7.10 -3.24
N VAL A 16 5.72 -6.23 -3.10
CA VAL A 16 5.74 -5.20 -2.07
C VAL A 16 5.51 -3.86 -2.76
N ALA A 17 4.51 -3.11 -2.30
CA ALA A 17 4.25 -1.76 -2.76
C ALA A 17 4.40 -0.80 -1.60
N SER A 18 4.75 0.43 -1.89
CA SER A 18 4.82 1.47 -0.86
C SER A 18 4.53 2.84 -1.44
N ILE A 19 4.09 3.72 -0.55
CA ILE A 19 3.73 5.09 -0.90
C ILE A 19 4.87 6.00 -0.45
N GLU A 20 5.23 6.95 -1.31
CA GLU A 20 6.33 7.90 -1.03
C GLU A 20 6.04 8.69 0.27
N SER A 21 7.02 8.92 1.12
CA SER A 21 8.38 8.42 0.92
C SER A 21 8.86 7.63 2.14
N ARG A 22 8.27 7.83 3.30
CA ARG A 22 8.74 7.20 4.55
C ARG A 22 8.61 5.69 4.53
N GLY A 23 7.55 5.17 3.93
CA GLY A 23 7.33 3.73 3.81
C GLY A 23 8.37 3.02 2.93
N PHE A 24 9.05 3.75 2.06
CA PHE A 24 10.00 3.16 1.11
C PHE A 24 11.17 2.44 1.82
N ILE A 25 11.61 2.96 2.95
CA ILE A 25 12.73 2.35 3.70
C ILE A 25 12.32 0.95 4.16
N PHE A 26 11.14 0.82 4.76
CA PHE A 26 10.65 -0.45 5.28
C PHE A 26 10.30 -1.41 4.13
N ALA A 27 9.64 -0.91 3.12
CA ALA A 27 9.24 -1.71 1.96
C ALA A 27 10.45 -2.25 1.21
N GLY A 28 11.47 -1.42 0.99
CA GLY A 28 12.70 -1.83 0.33
C GLY A 28 13.42 -2.95 1.09
N THR A 29 13.46 -2.86 2.42
CA THR A 29 14.06 -3.88 3.26
C THR A 29 13.31 -5.21 3.17
N ILE A 30 11.97 -5.18 3.24
CA ILE A 30 11.14 -6.38 3.11
C ILE A 30 11.33 -7.02 1.73
N ALA A 31 11.29 -6.21 0.68
CA ALA A 31 11.46 -6.69 -0.69
C ALA A 31 12.81 -7.37 -0.87
N ARG A 32 13.87 -6.78 -0.33
CA ARG A 32 15.20 -7.36 -0.36
C ARG A 32 15.27 -8.68 0.40
N ASP A 33 14.75 -8.71 1.62
CA ASP A 33 14.82 -9.88 2.50
C ASP A 33 14.08 -11.08 1.90
N LEU A 34 12.99 -10.84 1.20
CA LEU A 34 12.17 -11.89 0.62
C LEU A 34 12.39 -12.08 -0.89
N GLY A 35 13.24 -11.27 -1.50
CA GLY A 35 13.50 -11.34 -2.95
C GLY A 35 12.29 -10.99 -3.80
N LEU A 36 11.49 -10.00 -3.37
CA LEU A 36 10.24 -9.63 -4.02
C LEU A 36 10.38 -8.35 -4.86
N PRO A 37 9.58 -8.22 -5.93
CA PRO A 37 9.47 -6.96 -6.66
C PRO A 37 8.95 -5.83 -5.77
N PHE A 38 9.44 -4.62 -6.02
CA PHE A 38 9.05 -3.42 -5.28
C PHE A 38 8.34 -2.45 -6.22
N VAL A 39 7.10 -2.09 -5.89
CA VAL A 39 6.28 -1.17 -6.67
C VAL A 39 6.17 0.18 -5.94
N LEU A 40 6.47 1.26 -6.67
CA LEU A 40 6.44 2.62 -6.12
C LEU A 40 5.11 3.30 -6.44
N ALA A 41 4.40 3.75 -5.40
CA ALA A 41 3.28 4.67 -5.54
C ALA A 41 3.76 6.06 -5.12
N ARG A 42 3.68 7.03 -6.02
CA ARG A 42 4.27 8.35 -5.80
C ARG A 42 3.29 9.47 -6.13
N LYS A 43 3.60 10.66 -5.66
CA LYS A 43 2.84 11.86 -5.98
C LYS A 43 2.92 12.18 -7.48
N PRO A 44 1.92 12.93 -8.02
CA PRO A 44 1.91 13.24 -9.45
C PRO A 44 3.20 13.87 -9.97
N GLY A 45 3.61 13.45 -11.15
CA GLY A 45 4.78 13.98 -11.82
C GLY A 45 6.13 13.43 -11.35
N LYS A 46 6.14 12.47 -10.42
CA LYS A 46 7.38 11.89 -9.90
C LYS A 46 7.85 10.65 -10.65
N LEU A 47 6.97 10.01 -11.40
CA LEU A 47 7.28 8.80 -12.16
C LEU A 47 7.56 9.13 -13.62
N PRO A 48 8.55 8.46 -14.25
CA PRO A 48 9.01 8.83 -15.60
C PRO A 48 8.14 8.36 -16.75
N ASN A 49 7.32 7.34 -16.54
CA ASN A 49 6.50 6.73 -17.58
C ASN A 49 5.02 7.06 -17.40
N GLU A 50 4.18 6.56 -18.32
CA GLU A 50 2.73 6.68 -18.16
C GLU A 50 2.28 6.00 -16.87
N THR A 51 1.29 6.59 -16.20
CA THR A 51 0.81 6.14 -14.89
C THR A 51 -0.70 5.98 -14.86
N TYR A 52 -1.15 5.07 -13.99
CA TYR A 52 -2.51 5.10 -13.46
C TYR A 52 -2.52 6.04 -12.27
N LYS A 53 -3.62 6.74 -12.09
CA LYS A 53 -3.76 7.78 -11.07
C LYS A 53 -5.02 7.57 -10.25
N LYS A 54 -4.94 7.80 -8.94
CA LYS A 54 -6.09 7.78 -8.04
C LYS A 54 -6.05 9.03 -7.17
N SER A 55 -7.13 9.80 -7.20
CA SER A 55 -7.29 10.98 -6.35
C SER A 55 -7.94 10.61 -5.03
N PHE A 56 -7.61 11.33 -3.98
CA PHE A 56 -8.23 11.19 -2.67
C PHE A 56 -8.24 12.51 -1.92
N ASP A 57 -9.17 12.65 -0.99
CA ASP A 57 -9.36 13.89 -0.26
C ASP A 57 -8.49 13.96 0.99
N LEU A 58 -7.95 15.15 1.24
CA LEU A 58 -7.26 15.52 2.47
C LEU A 58 -8.04 16.61 3.18
N GLU A 59 -7.69 16.88 4.44
CA GLU A 59 -8.28 17.97 5.21
C GLU A 59 -8.20 19.33 4.49
N TYR A 60 -7.13 19.56 3.74
CA TYR A 60 -6.84 20.84 3.10
C TYR A 60 -7.03 20.83 1.59
N GLY A 61 -7.77 19.85 1.07
CA GLY A 61 -7.99 19.74 -0.35
C GLY A 61 -7.89 18.30 -0.84
N SER A 62 -7.58 18.12 -2.11
CA SER A 62 -7.39 16.79 -2.69
C SER A 62 -5.98 16.63 -3.24
N THR A 63 -5.53 15.39 -3.29
CA THR A 63 -4.27 15.03 -3.92
C THR A 63 -4.45 13.70 -4.64
N SER A 64 -3.40 13.21 -5.27
CA SER A 64 -3.44 11.93 -5.96
C SER A 64 -2.11 11.21 -5.85
N ILE A 65 -2.16 9.90 -6.11
CA ILE A 65 -0.95 9.07 -6.23
C ILE A 65 -0.98 8.35 -7.56
N GLU A 66 0.20 7.97 -8.02
CA GLU A 66 0.38 7.35 -9.32
C GLU A 66 1.23 6.08 -9.21
N ILE A 67 0.90 5.09 -10.05
CA ILE A 67 1.69 3.87 -10.27
C ILE A 67 1.91 3.73 -11.76
N GLN A 68 3.12 3.36 -12.19
CA GLN A 68 3.43 3.22 -13.60
C GLN A 68 2.60 2.12 -14.27
N LYS A 69 2.05 2.39 -15.45
CA LYS A 69 1.23 1.43 -16.21
C LYS A 69 1.99 0.17 -16.61
N ASN A 70 3.29 0.29 -16.80
CA ASN A 70 4.14 -0.85 -17.18
C ASN A 70 4.55 -1.73 -16.01
N THR A 71 3.97 -1.53 -14.83
CA THR A 71 4.24 -2.35 -13.66
C THR A 71 3.75 -3.79 -13.88
N GLN A 72 4.60 -4.77 -13.55
CA GLN A 72 4.33 -6.19 -13.76
C GLN A 72 3.51 -6.77 -12.61
N ILE A 73 2.21 -6.60 -12.67
CA ILE A 73 1.27 -7.13 -11.67
C ILE A 73 0.23 -7.99 -12.37
N LYS A 74 0.03 -9.20 -11.84
CA LYS A 74 -0.96 -10.16 -12.36
C LYS A 74 -2.17 -10.22 -11.43
N PRO A 75 -3.37 -10.59 -11.94
CA PRO A 75 -4.58 -10.63 -11.11
C PRO A 75 -4.51 -11.55 -9.89
N ASN A 76 -3.69 -12.58 -9.92
CA ASN A 76 -3.54 -13.51 -8.79
C ASN A 76 -2.38 -13.17 -7.86
N ASP A 77 -1.71 -12.06 -8.09
CA ASP A 77 -0.63 -11.61 -7.20
C ASP A 77 -1.20 -11.18 -5.84
N LYS A 78 -0.41 -11.39 -4.80
CA LYS A 78 -0.72 -10.94 -3.43
C LYS A 78 0.19 -9.79 -3.10
N ILE A 79 -0.39 -8.62 -2.87
CA ILE A 79 0.34 -7.38 -2.72
C ILE A 79 0.31 -6.91 -1.28
N VAL A 80 1.48 -6.56 -0.75
CA VAL A 80 1.60 -5.95 0.57
C VAL A 80 1.97 -4.48 0.38
N ILE A 81 1.09 -3.59 0.81
CA ILE A 81 1.34 -2.15 0.79
C ILE A 81 1.91 -1.76 2.14
N VAL A 82 3.14 -1.27 2.15
CA VAL A 82 3.86 -0.93 3.38
C VAL A 82 3.87 0.58 3.58
N ASP A 83 3.48 1.00 4.77
CA ASP A 83 3.53 2.41 5.17
C ASP A 83 3.99 2.51 6.63
N ASP A 84 4.39 3.70 7.04
CA ASP A 84 4.80 3.93 8.42
C ASP A 84 3.59 4.18 9.34
N LEU A 85 2.55 4.83 8.82
CA LEU A 85 1.43 5.30 9.62
C LEU A 85 0.11 5.20 8.86
N VAL A 86 -0.91 4.64 9.50
CA VAL A 86 -2.30 4.72 9.03
C VAL A 86 -3.06 5.65 9.98
N ALA A 87 -3.61 6.73 9.45
CA ALA A 87 -4.43 7.70 10.17
C ALA A 87 -5.90 7.53 9.74
N THR A 88 -6.35 8.31 8.78
CA THR A 88 -7.71 8.21 8.24
C THR A 88 -7.86 7.10 7.21
N GLY A 89 -6.75 6.58 6.69
CA GLY A 89 -6.73 5.51 5.71
C GLY A 89 -6.82 5.97 4.26
N GLY A 90 -7.01 7.25 4.00
CA GLY A 90 -7.23 7.76 2.65
C GLY A 90 -6.13 7.43 1.67
N THR A 91 -4.88 7.67 2.06
CA THR A 91 -3.73 7.40 1.20
C THR A 91 -3.56 5.90 0.91
N ALA A 92 -3.64 5.07 1.95
CA ALA A 92 -3.50 3.63 1.81
C ALA A 92 -4.63 3.05 0.95
N ILE A 93 -5.86 3.51 1.17
CA ILE A 93 -7.02 3.07 0.38
C ILE A 93 -6.86 3.47 -1.08
N ALA A 94 -6.41 4.70 -1.36
CA ALA A 94 -6.19 5.15 -2.72
C ALA A 94 -5.17 4.26 -3.45
N CYS A 95 -4.07 3.90 -2.78
CA CYS A 95 -3.07 2.98 -3.33
C CYS A 95 -3.68 1.59 -3.59
N ALA A 96 -4.42 1.05 -2.62
CA ALA A 96 -5.04 -0.26 -2.74
C ALA A 96 -6.07 -0.30 -3.87
N GLU A 97 -6.90 0.72 -3.97
CA GLU A 97 -7.90 0.82 -5.05
C GLU A 97 -7.26 0.98 -6.42
N LEU A 98 -6.17 1.74 -6.50
CA LEU A 98 -5.44 1.92 -7.75
C LEU A 98 -4.91 0.56 -8.26
N LEU A 99 -4.38 -0.25 -7.35
CA LEU A 99 -3.90 -1.60 -7.68
C LEU A 99 -5.06 -2.53 -8.05
N SER A 100 -6.12 -2.52 -7.26
CA SER A 100 -7.29 -3.39 -7.48
C SER A 100 -7.99 -3.07 -8.80
N GLU A 101 -8.26 -1.79 -9.06
CA GLU A 101 -9.02 -1.37 -10.23
C GLU A 101 -8.25 -1.48 -11.55
N ASN A 102 -6.96 -1.20 -11.53
CA ASN A 102 -6.16 -1.13 -12.78
C ASN A 102 -5.41 -2.42 -13.13
N PHE A 103 -5.18 -3.29 -12.16
CA PHE A 103 -4.49 -4.56 -12.37
C PHE A 103 -5.37 -5.78 -12.08
N ASN A 104 -6.64 -5.55 -11.78
CA ASN A 104 -7.64 -6.60 -11.52
C ASN A 104 -7.29 -7.52 -10.36
N VAL A 105 -6.60 -7.00 -9.35
CA VAL A 105 -6.27 -7.74 -8.14
C VAL A 105 -7.45 -7.68 -7.17
N LYS A 106 -7.85 -8.81 -6.63
CA LYS A 106 -8.95 -8.86 -5.64
C LYS A 106 -8.56 -8.11 -4.38
N ASN A 107 -9.52 -7.40 -3.77
CA ASN A 107 -9.27 -6.66 -2.54
C ASN A 107 -8.72 -7.56 -1.43
N SER A 108 -9.17 -8.80 -1.33
CA SER A 108 -8.68 -9.77 -0.33
C SER A 108 -7.23 -10.23 -0.58
N ASN A 109 -6.65 -9.91 -1.72
CA ASN A 109 -5.25 -10.19 -2.04
C ASN A 109 -4.36 -8.96 -1.83
N ILE A 110 -4.88 -7.91 -1.20
CA ILE A 110 -4.13 -6.71 -0.87
C ILE A 110 -4.12 -6.52 0.64
N LEU A 111 -2.93 -6.53 1.22
CA LEU A 111 -2.71 -6.30 2.64
C LEU A 111 -2.04 -4.94 2.84
N ILE A 112 -2.65 -4.10 3.66
CA ILE A 112 -2.02 -2.85 4.10
C ILE A 112 -1.29 -3.16 5.39
N LEU A 113 0.02 -2.94 5.39
CA LEU A 113 0.90 -3.25 6.51
C LEU A 113 1.54 -1.96 7.00
N SER A 114 1.22 -1.55 8.22
CA SER A 114 1.71 -0.30 8.80
C SER A 114 2.35 -0.54 10.15
N ILE A 115 3.34 0.28 10.48
CA ILE A 115 3.96 0.24 11.81
C ILE A 115 2.98 0.78 12.85
N ILE A 116 2.38 1.94 12.57
CA ILE A 116 1.50 2.64 13.50
C ILE A 116 0.10 2.80 12.92
N ASN A 117 -0.90 2.56 13.75
CA ASN A 117 -2.29 2.88 13.44
C ASN A 117 -2.83 3.82 14.51
N LEU A 118 -3.40 4.95 14.08
CA LEU A 118 -4.07 5.89 14.99
C LEU A 118 -5.55 5.52 15.08
N GLU A 119 -5.92 4.81 16.13
CA GLU A 119 -7.26 4.22 16.31
C GLU A 119 -8.39 5.24 16.19
N ASP A 120 -8.23 6.41 16.77
CA ASP A 120 -9.27 7.44 16.82
C ASP A 120 -9.63 8.02 15.46
N LEU A 121 -8.79 7.83 14.45
CA LEU A 121 -9.02 8.38 13.12
C LEU A 121 -9.77 7.43 12.18
N GLY A 122 -9.99 6.18 12.59
CA GLY A 122 -10.89 5.25 11.91
C GLY A 122 -10.37 4.63 10.62
N GLY A 123 -9.07 4.76 10.31
CA GLY A 123 -8.52 4.24 9.06
C GLY A 123 -8.63 2.73 8.94
N ARG A 124 -8.34 1.98 10.01
CA ARG A 124 -8.46 0.52 10.03
C ARG A 124 -9.87 0.07 9.63
N LYS A 125 -10.87 0.65 10.27
CA LYS A 125 -12.28 0.30 10.01
C LYS A 125 -12.65 0.56 8.57
N LEU A 126 -12.25 1.72 8.03
CA LEU A 126 -12.55 2.09 6.65
C LEU A 126 -11.88 1.15 5.65
N ILE A 127 -10.63 0.79 5.90
CA ILE A 127 -9.88 -0.17 5.07
C ILE A 127 -10.60 -1.53 5.05
N GLN A 128 -11.01 -2.01 6.20
CA GLN A 128 -11.72 -3.29 6.32
C GLN A 128 -13.09 -3.25 5.64
N GLU A 129 -13.82 -2.16 5.76
CA GLU A 129 -15.13 -1.98 5.10
C GLU A 129 -15.02 -2.05 3.58
N LYS A 130 -13.88 -1.65 3.03
CA LYS A 130 -13.64 -1.71 1.58
C LYS A 130 -13.12 -3.09 1.12
N GLY A 131 -12.98 -4.03 2.03
CA GLY A 131 -12.58 -5.40 1.70
C GLY A 131 -11.08 -5.66 1.66
N PHE A 132 -10.26 -4.66 2.00
CA PHE A 132 -8.81 -4.83 2.10
C PHE A 132 -8.42 -5.38 3.46
N LEU A 133 -7.27 -6.05 3.52
CA LEU A 133 -6.70 -6.55 4.77
C LEU A 133 -5.77 -5.49 5.36
N ILE A 134 -5.67 -5.47 6.68
CA ILE A 134 -4.76 -4.56 7.38
C ILE A 134 -4.13 -5.24 8.58
N GLU A 135 -2.83 -5.06 8.73
CA GLU A 135 -2.04 -5.48 9.90
C GLU A 135 -1.19 -4.31 10.36
N THR A 136 -1.09 -4.13 11.65
CA THR A 136 -0.29 -3.05 12.24
C THR A 136 0.53 -3.60 13.41
N LEU A 137 1.68 -2.97 13.69
CA LEU A 137 2.53 -3.38 14.82
C LEU A 137 2.09 -2.71 16.11
N VAL A 138 1.69 -1.44 16.04
CA VAL A 138 1.31 -0.65 17.21
C VAL A 138 0.04 0.14 16.90
N ASP A 139 -0.94 0.05 17.79
CA ASP A 139 -2.17 0.84 17.70
C ASP A 139 -2.18 1.88 18.81
N TYR A 140 -2.43 3.11 18.46
CA TYR A 140 -2.54 4.21 19.42
C TYR A 140 -3.94 4.80 19.47
#